data_39a5c911c868781bfac0b7bc77dcf82e
#
_entry.id   39a5c911c868781bfac0b7bc77dcf82e
#
_cell.length_a   1.000
_cell.length_b   1.000
_cell.length_c   1.000
_cell.angle_alpha   90.00
_cell.angle_beta   90.00
_cell.angle_gamma   90.00
#
_symmetry.space_group_name_H-M   'P 1'
#
loop_
_entity.id
_entity.type
_entity.pdbx_description
1 polymer ?
#
loop_
_entity_poly.entity_id
_entity_poly.type
_entity_poly.pdbx_seq_one_letter_code
_entity_poly.pdbx_strand_id
1 'polypeptide(L)'
;MGENMITSFDGTKLYLKKETAADNKAVIVIVHGLCEHQGRYDYFAEKLHEVGIGTYRFDHRGHGRSEGEETFYSDFNELLDDTNVVVDMAIEENPDIPVFLLGHSMGGFTVSLYGAKYPDKKLRGIITSGALTADNGNLIRGVPGGMDVHTRLTNQLGSGVCSVQEVVDWYGK
;
A
#
# COMPACT_ATOMS: atom_id res chain seq x y z
N MET A 1 -1.09 -19.50 -13.85
CA MET A 1 -0.55 -18.24 -13.35
C MET A 1 -0.31 -18.42 -11.87
N GLY A 2 0.98 -18.51 -11.45
CA GLY A 2 1.31 -18.71 -10.05
C GLY A 2 0.76 -17.56 -9.22
N GLU A 3 0.19 -17.87 -8.07
CA GLU A 3 -0.18 -16.85 -7.10
C GLU A 3 1.07 -16.07 -6.73
N ASN A 4 1.04 -14.77 -6.97
CA ASN A 4 2.16 -13.88 -6.68
C ASN A 4 2.20 -13.55 -5.18
N MET A 5 2.36 -14.58 -4.35
CA MET A 5 2.55 -14.41 -2.92
C MET A 5 4.03 -14.20 -2.62
N ILE A 6 4.32 -13.12 -1.93
CA ILE A 6 5.66 -12.83 -1.40
C ILE A 6 5.65 -13.00 0.11
N THR A 7 6.83 -13.17 0.69
CA THR A 7 6.98 -13.28 2.15
C THR A 7 7.49 -11.96 2.69
N SER A 8 6.76 -11.38 3.62
CA SER A 8 7.17 -10.16 4.32
C SER A 8 8.23 -10.43 5.39
N PHE A 9 8.70 -9.37 6.03
CA PHE A 9 9.82 -9.37 6.98
C PHE A 9 9.60 -10.33 8.18
N ASP A 10 8.35 -10.57 8.57
CA ASP A 10 7.94 -11.41 9.71
C ASP A 10 7.38 -12.79 9.31
N GLY A 11 7.38 -13.09 8.01
CA GLY A 11 6.83 -14.34 7.47
C GLY A 11 5.42 -14.24 6.90
N THR A 12 4.71 -13.14 7.15
CA THR A 12 3.37 -12.89 6.60
C THR A 12 3.37 -12.94 5.07
N LYS A 13 2.39 -13.59 4.47
CA LYS A 13 2.27 -13.65 3.02
C LYS A 13 1.46 -12.47 2.49
N LEU A 14 2.07 -11.73 1.57
CA LEU A 14 1.45 -10.61 0.88
C LEU A 14 1.19 -10.96 -0.58
N TYR A 15 0.00 -10.62 -1.06
CA TYR A 15 -0.32 -10.75 -2.47
C TYR A 15 0.27 -9.58 -3.25
N LEU A 16 1.08 -9.89 -4.25
CA LEU A 16 1.75 -8.91 -5.10
C LEU A 16 1.36 -9.14 -6.57
N LYS A 17 0.99 -8.09 -7.27
CA LYS A 17 0.83 -8.07 -8.72
C LYS A 17 1.93 -7.21 -9.34
N LYS A 18 2.78 -7.83 -10.17
CA LYS A 18 3.84 -7.15 -10.93
C LYS A 18 3.46 -7.11 -12.39
N GLU A 19 3.57 -5.95 -12.99
CA GLU A 19 3.34 -5.76 -14.42
C GLU A 19 4.42 -4.82 -14.96
N THR A 20 5.17 -5.31 -15.95
CA THR A 20 6.25 -4.55 -16.59
C THR A 20 5.80 -4.09 -17.97
N ALA A 21 6.12 -2.86 -18.32
CA ALA A 21 5.92 -2.36 -19.68
C ALA A 21 7.03 -2.90 -20.61
N ALA A 22 6.73 -2.99 -21.91
CA ALA A 22 7.70 -3.51 -22.90
C ALA A 22 8.99 -2.69 -22.96
N ASP A 23 8.87 -1.35 -22.85
CA ASP A 23 10.00 -0.41 -22.74
C ASP A 23 9.91 0.30 -21.40
N ASN A 24 10.30 -0.40 -20.35
CA ASN A 24 10.16 0.10 -18.98
C ASN A 24 11.08 1.31 -18.75
N LYS A 25 10.51 2.51 -18.68
CA LYS A 25 11.22 3.77 -18.42
C LYS A 25 11.27 4.13 -16.94
N ALA A 26 10.33 3.60 -16.19
CA ALA A 26 10.19 3.77 -14.75
C ALA A 26 9.36 2.64 -14.16
N VAL A 27 9.44 2.48 -12.85
CA VAL A 27 8.59 1.57 -12.07
C VAL A 27 7.93 2.35 -10.95
N ILE A 28 6.66 2.06 -10.69
CA ILE A 28 5.93 2.62 -9.55
C ILE A 28 5.47 1.49 -8.63
N VAL A 29 5.88 1.54 -7.37
CA VAL A 29 5.29 0.74 -6.29
C VAL A 29 4.05 1.49 -5.81
N ILE A 30 2.88 0.83 -5.82
CA ILE A 30 1.59 1.44 -5.44
C ILE A 30 1.11 0.85 -4.12
N VAL A 31 0.87 1.72 -3.15
CA VAL A 31 0.42 1.43 -1.79
C VAL A 31 -1.01 1.92 -1.63
N HIS A 32 -1.95 0.99 -1.51
CA HIS A 32 -3.38 1.29 -1.46
C HIS A 32 -3.83 1.86 -0.11
N GLY A 33 -5.05 2.38 -0.05
CA GLY A 33 -5.66 2.93 1.15
C GLY A 33 -6.29 1.88 2.06
N LEU A 34 -6.93 2.35 3.13
CA LEU A 34 -7.67 1.49 4.04
C LEU A 34 -8.90 0.91 3.36
N CYS A 35 -9.23 -0.35 3.67
CA CYS A 35 -10.43 -1.05 3.18
C CYS A 35 -10.55 -1.12 1.66
N GLU A 36 -9.43 -1.12 0.98
CA GLU A 36 -9.35 -1.38 -0.46
C GLU A 36 -8.30 -2.45 -0.76
N HIS A 37 -7.94 -2.65 -1.98
CA HIS A 37 -6.97 -3.64 -2.42
C HIS A 37 -6.28 -3.19 -3.71
N GLN A 38 -5.16 -3.82 -4.04
CA GLN A 38 -4.34 -3.48 -5.20
C GLN A 38 -5.10 -3.50 -6.54
N GLY A 39 -6.14 -4.30 -6.68
CA GLY A 39 -6.94 -4.42 -7.91
C GLY A 39 -7.70 -3.15 -8.29
N ARG A 40 -7.97 -2.24 -7.36
CA ARG A 40 -8.57 -0.93 -7.67
C ARG A 40 -7.70 -0.08 -8.58
N TYR A 41 -6.42 -0.39 -8.66
CA TYR A 41 -5.45 0.33 -9.47
C TYR A 41 -5.23 -0.31 -10.84
N ASP A 42 -6.02 -1.32 -11.25
CA ASP A 42 -5.83 -2.00 -12.54
C ASP A 42 -5.91 -1.05 -13.72
N TYR A 43 -6.93 -0.19 -13.77
CA TYR A 43 -7.06 0.82 -14.83
C TYR A 43 -5.91 1.84 -14.83
N PHE A 44 -5.50 2.29 -13.64
CA PHE A 44 -4.38 3.22 -13.51
C PHE A 44 -3.06 2.57 -13.96
N ALA A 45 -2.82 1.32 -13.58
CA ALA A 45 -1.66 0.56 -14.02
C ALA A 45 -1.66 0.35 -15.54
N GLU A 46 -2.82 0.03 -16.15
CA GLU A 46 -2.93 -0.07 -17.60
C GLU A 46 -2.49 1.25 -18.28
N LYS A 47 -2.94 2.39 -17.79
CA LYS A 47 -2.54 3.70 -18.34
C LYS A 47 -1.06 4.02 -18.13
N LEU A 48 -0.47 3.57 -17.06
CA LEU A 48 0.96 3.68 -16.82
C LEU A 48 1.75 2.79 -17.80
N HIS A 49 1.28 1.57 -18.05
CA HIS A 49 1.93 0.66 -19.01
C HIS A 49 1.90 1.21 -20.45
N GLU A 50 0.81 1.86 -20.87
CA GLU A 50 0.71 2.50 -22.19
C GLU A 50 1.83 3.54 -22.44
N VAL A 51 2.36 4.14 -21.37
CA VAL A 51 3.43 5.15 -21.44
C VAL A 51 4.81 4.62 -21.04
N GLY A 52 4.94 3.32 -20.84
CA GLY A 52 6.21 2.66 -20.51
C GLY A 52 6.58 2.71 -19.03
N ILE A 53 5.59 2.67 -18.13
CA ILE A 53 5.81 2.63 -16.68
C ILE A 53 5.29 1.31 -16.12
N GLY A 54 6.17 0.51 -15.54
CA GLY A 54 5.82 -0.73 -14.86
C GLY A 54 5.25 -0.48 -13.46
N THR A 55 4.51 -1.46 -12.92
CA THR A 55 3.89 -1.35 -11.60
C THR A 55 4.14 -2.57 -10.72
N TYR A 56 4.36 -2.30 -9.43
CA TYR A 56 4.34 -3.27 -8.34
C TYR A 56 3.21 -2.88 -7.39
N ARG A 57 2.18 -3.72 -7.28
CA ARG A 57 0.99 -3.43 -6.48
C ARG A 57 0.73 -4.59 -5.57
N PHE A 58 0.64 -4.35 -4.29
CA PHE A 58 0.41 -5.40 -3.30
C PHE A 58 -0.80 -5.08 -2.43
N ASP A 59 -1.41 -6.12 -1.89
CA ASP A 59 -2.40 -5.99 -0.84
C ASP A 59 -1.69 -5.88 0.51
N HIS A 60 -2.03 -4.86 1.29
CA HIS A 60 -1.58 -4.78 2.68
C HIS A 60 -1.94 -6.03 3.47
N ARG A 61 -1.19 -6.36 4.51
CA ARG A 61 -1.61 -7.37 5.47
C ARG A 61 -3.03 -7.09 5.95
N GLY A 62 -3.84 -8.13 6.14
CA GLY A 62 -5.24 -8.00 6.52
C GLY A 62 -6.16 -7.39 5.46
N HIS A 63 -5.71 -7.28 4.20
CA HIS A 63 -6.50 -6.76 3.09
C HIS A 63 -6.41 -7.69 1.86
N GLY A 64 -7.44 -7.65 1.04
CA GLY A 64 -7.46 -8.32 -0.26
C GLY A 64 -7.17 -9.81 -0.17
N ARG A 65 -6.03 -10.23 -0.76
CA ARG A 65 -5.57 -11.63 -0.80
C ARG A 65 -4.37 -11.89 0.11
N SER A 66 -3.89 -10.87 0.82
CA SER A 66 -2.82 -11.00 1.79
C SER A 66 -3.29 -11.67 3.07
N GLU A 67 -2.37 -12.33 3.77
CA GLU A 67 -2.60 -12.85 5.10
C GLU A 67 -2.68 -11.72 6.14
N GLY A 68 -3.08 -12.07 7.34
CA GLY A 68 -3.21 -11.17 8.48
C GLY A 68 -4.65 -11.09 8.97
N GLU A 69 -4.84 -10.55 10.17
CA GLU A 69 -6.16 -10.25 10.71
C GLU A 69 -6.76 -9.07 9.95
N GLU A 70 -8.07 -9.14 9.63
CA GLU A 70 -8.74 -8.16 8.80
C GLU A 70 -8.59 -6.73 9.35
N THR A 71 -7.95 -5.88 8.55
CA THR A 71 -7.65 -4.46 8.84
C THR A 71 -6.91 -4.21 10.16
N PHE A 72 -6.24 -5.22 10.70
CA PHE A 72 -5.49 -5.10 11.94
C PHE A 72 -3.98 -4.97 11.70
N TYR A 73 -3.35 -4.09 12.46
CA TYR A 73 -1.90 -3.90 12.53
C TYR A 73 -1.47 -3.85 13.99
N SER A 74 -0.55 -4.70 14.38
CA SER A 74 -0.02 -4.71 15.76
C SER A 74 0.87 -3.49 16.02
N ASP A 75 1.58 -3.04 14.99
CA ASP A 75 2.38 -1.82 14.99
C ASP A 75 2.28 -1.17 13.59
N PHE A 76 2.21 0.16 13.55
CA PHE A 76 2.16 0.88 12.27
C PHE A 76 3.42 0.65 11.42
N ASN A 77 4.54 0.32 12.05
CA ASN A 77 5.76 -0.05 11.34
C ASN A 77 5.59 -1.28 10.44
N GLU A 78 4.66 -2.18 10.75
CA GLU A 78 4.37 -3.34 9.90
C GLU A 78 4.01 -2.92 8.46
N LEU A 79 3.23 -1.83 8.31
CA LEU A 79 2.90 -1.27 6.99
C LEU A 79 4.13 -0.74 6.26
N LEU A 80 5.03 -0.09 7.00
CA LEU A 80 6.27 0.45 6.47
C LEU A 80 7.22 -0.68 6.04
N ASP A 81 7.33 -1.72 6.88
CA ASP A 81 8.24 -2.83 6.66
C ASP A 81 7.73 -3.75 5.54
N ASP A 82 6.42 -3.98 5.43
CA ASP A 82 5.78 -4.64 4.29
C ASP A 82 6.05 -3.88 2.98
N THR A 83 5.86 -2.56 3.01
CA THR A 83 6.16 -1.69 1.87
C THR A 83 7.64 -1.78 1.49
N ASN A 84 8.53 -1.86 2.49
CA ASN A 84 9.97 -1.98 2.26
C ASN A 84 10.34 -3.26 1.50
N VAL A 85 9.72 -4.38 1.81
CA VAL A 85 9.95 -5.64 1.09
C VAL A 85 9.62 -5.49 -0.40
N VAL A 86 8.51 -4.83 -0.72
CA VAL A 86 8.09 -4.62 -2.12
C VAL A 86 8.99 -3.60 -2.82
N VAL A 87 9.39 -2.53 -2.13
CA VAL A 87 10.31 -1.52 -2.66
C VAL A 87 11.68 -2.13 -2.95
N ASP A 88 12.23 -2.92 -2.04
CA ASP A 88 13.51 -3.59 -2.24
C ASP A 88 13.46 -4.51 -3.46
N MET A 89 12.41 -5.32 -3.57
CA MET A 89 12.18 -6.17 -4.75
C MET A 89 12.11 -5.36 -6.04
N ALA A 90 11.37 -4.24 -6.04
CA ALA A 90 11.25 -3.39 -7.23
C ALA A 90 12.60 -2.79 -7.64
N ILE A 91 13.43 -2.36 -6.68
CA ILE A 91 14.76 -1.81 -6.94
C ILE A 91 15.72 -2.90 -7.45
N GLU A 92 15.72 -4.07 -6.82
CA GLU A 92 16.58 -5.18 -7.17
C GLU A 92 16.30 -5.75 -8.55
N GLU A 93 15.01 -5.86 -8.90
CA GLU A 93 14.57 -6.36 -10.20
C GLU A 93 14.74 -5.33 -11.33
N ASN A 94 14.95 -4.04 -10.99
CA ASN A 94 15.05 -2.93 -11.95
C ASN A 94 16.26 -2.02 -11.65
N PRO A 95 17.50 -2.54 -11.69
CA PRO A 95 18.69 -1.83 -11.17
C PRO A 95 18.99 -0.51 -11.90
N ASP A 96 18.63 -0.39 -13.18
CA ASP A 96 18.95 0.77 -14.03
C ASP A 96 17.70 1.65 -14.32
N ILE A 97 16.57 1.32 -13.71
CA ILE A 97 15.30 1.99 -13.95
C ILE A 97 14.87 2.77 -12.70
N PRO A 98 14.44 4.03 -12.84
CA PRO A 98 13.98 4.80 -11.69
C PRO A 98 12.74 4.19 -11.06
N VAL A 99 12.79 3.97 -9.75
CA VAL A 99 11.67 3.47 -8.95
C VAL A 99 11.04 4.62 -8.17
N PHE A 100 9.72 4.72 -8.28
CA PHE A 100 8.88 5.65 -7.52
C PHE A 100 7.99 4.90 -6.55
N LEU A 101 7.58 5.57 -5.49
CA LEU A 101 6.65 5.04 -4.50
C LEU A 101 5.41 5.93 -4.48
N LEU A 102 4.22 5.36 -4.73
CA LEU A 102 2.95 6.07 -4.73
C LEU A 102 2.04 5.49 -3.66
N GLY A 103 1.41 6.36 -2.87
CA GLY A 103 0.42 5.95 -1.89
C GLY A 103 -0.85 6.80 -1.93
N HIS A 104 -1.99 6.13 -1.77
CA HIS A 104 -3.30 6.78 -1.69
C HIS A 104 -3.89 6.68 -0.28
N SER A 105 -4.47 7.77 0.23
CA SER A 105 -5.14 7.80 1.54
C SER A 105 -4.25 7.29 2.68
N MET A 106 -4.59 6.17 3.36
CA MET A 106 -3.71 5.50 4.33
C MET A 106 -2.36 5.12 3.69
N GLY A 107 -2.36 4.63 2.45
CA GLY A 107 -1.12 4.37 1.71
C GLY A 107 -0.30 5.65 1.50
N GLY A 108 -0.95 6.80 1.27
CA GLY A 108 -0.28 8.10 1.18
C GLY A 108 0.42 8.49 2.48
N PHE A 109 -0.21 8.23 3.61
CA PHE A 109 0.41 8.38 4.93
C PHE A 109 1.57 7.40 5.13
N THR A 110 1.36 6.14 4.76
CA THR A 110 2.39 5.08 4.82
C THR A 110 3.65 5.49 4.05
N VAL A 111 3.52 5.94 2.78
CA VAL A 111 4.68 6.29 1.97
C VAL A 111 5.38 7.58 2.46
N SER A 112 4.64 8.49 3.08
CA SER A 112 5.23 9.68 3.71
C SER A 112 6.11 9.31 4.90
N LEU A 113 5.65 8.43 5.77
CA LEU A 113 6.43 7.91 6.89
C LEU A 113 7.56 6.98 6.43
N TYR A 114 7.32 6.23 5.35
CA TYR A 114 8.36 5.38 4.74
C TYR A 114 9.60 6.20 4.36
N GLY A 115 9.41 7.35 3.71
CA GLY A 115 10.52 8.23 3.35
C GLY A 115 11.32 8.73 4.57
N ALA A 116 10.67 8.90 5.72
CA ALA A 116 11.34 9.26 6.97
C ALA A 116 12.07 8.08 7.62
N LYS A 117 11.48 6.88 7.57
CA LYS A 117 12.07 5.66 8.15
C LYS A 117 13.23 5.11 7.31
N TYR A 118 13.14 5.22 5.99
CA TYR A 118 14.10 4.66 5.04
C TYR A 118 14.70 5.75 4.11
N PRO A 119 15.41 6.76 4.66
CA PRO A 119 15.86 7.92 3.89
C PRO A 119 16.89 7.58 2.81
N ASP A 120 17.63 6.49 2.99
CA ASP A 120 18.72 6.09 2.09
C ASP A 120 18.27 5.17 0.94
N LYS A 121 16.95 4.89 0.83
CA LYS A 121 16.43 4.08 -0.28
C LYS A 121 16.59 4.79 -1.62
N LYS A 122 16.99 4.02 -2.63
CA LYS A 122 17.20 4.50 -4.01
C LYS A 122 15.87 4.75 -4.73
N LEU A 123 14.94 5.46 -4.07
CA LEU A 123 13.73 5.95 -4.71
C LEU A 123 14.01 7.24 -5.46
N ARG A 124 13.44 7.36 -6.65
CA ARG A 124 13.50 8.59 -7.45
C ARG A 124 12.54 9.66 -6.92
N GLY A 125 11.47 9.24 -6.28
CA GLY A 125 10.49 10.13 -5.66
C GLY A 125 9.37 9.38 -4.98
N ILE A 126 8.66 10.12 -4.10
CA ILE A 126 7.45 9.67 -3.40
C ILE A 126 6.29 10.53 -3.86
N ILE A 127 5.17 9.88 -4.18
CA ILE A 127 3.94 10.52 -4.67
C ILE A 127 2.83 10.20 -3.67
N THR A 128 2.12 11.22 -3.22
CA THR A 128 0.95 11.04 -2.34
C THR A 128 -0.32 11.51 -3.02
N SER A 129 -1.39 10.75 -2.84
CA SER A 129 -2.73 11.08 -3.33
C SER A 129 -3.72 11.01 -2.18
N GLY A 130 -4.34 12.13 -1.84
CA GLY A 130 -5.32 12.21 -0.75
C GLY A 130 -4.78 11.67 0.59
N ALA A 131 -3.48 11.87 0.84
CA ALA A 131 -2.82 11.33 2.02
C ALA A 131 -3.46 11.82 3.31
N LEU A 132 -3.64 10.90 4.25
CA LEU A 132 -3.94 11.28 5.63
C LEU A 132 -2.71 12.00 6.21
N THR A 133 -2.93 13.09 6.93
CA THR A 133 -1.87 13.81 7.64
C THR A 133 -2.15 13.82 9.13
N ALA A 134 -1.11 14.06 9.94
CA ALA A 134 -1.25 14.15 11.38
C ALA A 134 -2.22 15.27 11.80
N ASP A 135 -2.39 16.28 10.96
CA ASP A 135 -3.29 17.41 11.22
C ASP A 135 -4.72 17.18 10.73
N ASN A 136 -4.96 16.20 9.87
CA ASN A 136 -6.29 15.84 9.39
C ASN A 136 -7.13 15.13 10.45
N GLY A 137 -6.74 15.28 11.64
CA GLY A 137 -7.54 14.87 12.73
C GLY A 137 -6.87 13.90 13.67
N ASN A 138 -7.53 13.82 14.75
CA ASN A 138 -7.22 12.90 15.84
C ASN A 138 -7.24 11.41 15.43
N LEU A 139 -7.52 11.13 14.16
CA LEU A 139 -7.51 9.79 13.57
C LEU A 139 -6.18 9.07 13.76
N ILE A 140 -5.08 9.83 13.66
CA ILE A 140 -3.74 9.24 13.74
C ILE A 140 -3.02 9.72 15.01
N ARG A 141 -3.48 10.81 15.63
CA ARG A 141 -2.96 11.26 16.91
C ARG A 141 -3.21 10.20 17.98
N GLY A 142 -2.14 9.68 18.54
CA GLY A 142 -2.20 8.72 19.62
C GLY A 142 -2.63 7.32 19.20
N VAL A 143 -2.37 6.95 17.94
CA VAL A 143 -2.34 5.55 17.56
C VAL A 143 -1.09 4.95 18.22
N PRO A 144 -1.19 4.30 19.41
CA PRO A 144 -0.08 3.50 19.92
C PRO A 144 0.15 2.35 18.94
N GLY A 145 1.37 1.89 18.82
CA GLY A 145 1.61 0.57 18.23
C GLY A 145 0.63 -0.45 18.83
N GLY A 146 0.17 -1.38 18.05
CA GLY A 146 -0.79 -2.38 18.52
C GLY A 146 -2.26 -1.96 18.38
N MET A 147 -2.61 -1.34 17.27
CA MET A 147 -3.94 -0.84 17.09
C MET A 147 -4.71 -1.50 15.96
N ASP A 148 -5.92 -1.84 16.30
CA ASP A 148 -6.99 -2.07 15.36
C ASP A 148 -7.37 -0.74 14.69
N VAL A 149 -6.80 -0.49 13.53
CA VAL A 149 -7.08 0.72 12.73
C VAL A 149 -8.54 0.77 12.32
N HIS A 150 -9.15 -0.38 12.02
CA HIS A 150 -10.56 -0.49 11.68
C HIS A 150 -11.44 -0.05 12.85
N THR A 151 -11.23 -0.59 14.05
CA THR A 151 -12.00 -0.22 15.25
C THR A 151 -11.91 1.27 15.54
N ARG A 152 -10.74 1.88 15.38
CA ARG A 152 -10.61 3.32 15.60
C ARG A 152 -11.29 4.17 14.55
N LEU A 153 -11.12 3.85 13.29
CA LEU A 153 -11.82 4.54 12.21
C LEU A 153 -13.32 4.39 12.37
N THR A 154 -13.81 3.20 12.72
CA THR A 154 -15.21 2.93 13.02
C THR A 154 -15.71 3.78 14.16
N ASN A 155 -14.97 3.85 15.27
CA ASN A 155 -15.35 4.65 16.44
C ASN A 155 -15.35 6.18 16.16
N GLN A 156 -14.54 6.65 15.23
CA GLN A 156 -14.46 8.08 14.89
C GLN A 156 -15.40 8.50 13.77
N LEU A 157 -15.63 7.63 12.78
CA LEU A 157 -16.48 7.93 11.63
C LEU A 157 -17.91 7.40 11.75
N GLY A 158 -18.22 6.76 12.87
CA GLY A 158 -19.48 6.05 13.06
C GLY A 158 -19.36 4.58 12.65
N SER A 159 -20.45 3.85 12.75
CA SER A 159 -20.47 2.40 12.58
C SER A 159 -19.84 1.94 11.25
N GLY A 160 -18.68 1.33 11.33
CA GLY A 160 -18.17 0.38 10.39
C GLY A 160 -18.15 0.77 8.92
N VAL A 161 -17.37 1.80 8.55
CA VAL A 161 -17.16 2.14 7.12
C VAL A 161 -16.76 0.90 6.31
N CYS A 162 -16.02 -0.01 6.90
CA CYS A 162 -15.53 -1.21 6.21
C CYS A 162 -16.32 -2.48 6.55
N SER A 163 -17.20 -2.46 7.55
CA SER A 163 -18.04 -3.60 7.94
C SER A 163 -19.45 -3.57 7.35
N VAL A 164 -19.83 -2.46 6.71
CA VAL A 164 -21.11 -2.38 6.00
C VAL A 164 -20.90 -2.94 4.60
N GLN A 165 -21.59 -4.03 4.28
CA GLN A 165 -21.44 -4.75 3.01
C GLN A 165 -21.61 -3.82 1.79
N GLU A 166 -22.53 -2.86 1.87
CA GLU A 166 -22.73 -1.87 0.81
C GLU A 166 -21.49 -1.01 0.53
N VAL A 167 -20.74 -0.64 1.58
CA VAL A 167 -19.50 0.12 1.43
C VAL A 167 -18.40 -0.77 0.87
N VAL A 168 -18.29 -2.00 1.36
CA VAL A 168 -17.35 -3.00 0.84
C VAL A 168 -17.62 -3.25 -0.64
N ASP A 169 -18.88 -3.44 -1.03
CA ASP A 169 -19.28 -3.67 -2.42
C ASP A 169 -19.03 -2.44 -3.30
N TRP A 170 -19.17 -1.24 -2.74
CA TRP A 170 -18.88 0.00 -3.45
C TRP A 170 -17.38 0.20 -3.68
N TYR A 171 -16.55 -0.09 -2.67
CA TYR A 171 -15.10 -0.03 -2.78
C TYR A 171 -14.51 -1.15 -3.63
N GLY A 172 -15.17 -2.30 -3.73
CA GLY A 172 -14.76 -3.46 -4.51
C GLY A 172 -15.13 -3.42 -5.99
N LYS A 173 -15.83 -2.38 -6.44
CA LYS A 173 -16.17 -2.13 -7.84
C LYS A 173 -15.13 -1.22 -8.46
#